data_5b67b8c9546378fe371cc81a5567c5ac
#
_entry.id   5b67b8c9546378fe371cc81a5567c5ac
#
_cell.length_a   1.000
_cell.length_b   1.000
_cell.length_c   1.000
_cell.angle_alpha   90.00
_cell.angle_beta   90.00
_cell.angle_gamma   90.00
#
_symmetry.space_group_name_H-M   'P 1'
#
loop_
_entity.id
_entity.type
_entity.pdbx_description
1 polymer ?
#
loop_
_entity_poly.entity_id
_entity_poly.type
_entity_poly.pdbx_seq_one_letter_code
_entity_poly.pdbx_strand_id
1 'polypeptide(L)'
;MKNLLKTLFVFLTITVTFLSLSNVKALSQGDTYFIWKRSDIDQTSRLKKTSTGGTIETSYVGYTENNSFFPAYCNNAYKDGVGGLNNHPGYNVTVTGMAEDAVWRVISNGYPYRTPAELGVANEYDAFTATKHATYVVIGQSPLSVYAGKDARGVKIVAAIKNLVNKSTGITGLTQYQAPNFNVTTSPVTEQGDYIVMSLVGSSSPIVVDKLDVTLSGNVPVGTKITDASGNEKSSFIDQEEIKIMVPKDSFEKSVSFNINLNARFATYRVYFAKAPSDDLQDYYMTTDKYEYDSLVKQFNYTKEEPERTCDDVIKEYEECEKDGTCSEELTKEYEACVPDRTCDDIIKEYEECE
;
A
#
# COMPACT_ATOMS: atom_id res chain seq x y z
N MET A 1 3.46 -41.32 -13.21
CA MET A 1 2.19 -40.61 -13.22
C MET A 1 1.80 -39.98 -11.88
N LYS A 2 1.94 -40.62 -10.71
CA LYS A 2 1.58 -40.02 -9.39
C LYS A 2 2.41 -38.80 -8.98
N ASN A 3 3.67 -38.72 -9.39
CA ASN A 3 4.55 -37.56 -9.02
C ASN A 3 4.32 -36.37 -9.94
N LEU A 4 3.89 -36.59 -11.20
CA LEU A 4 3.56 -35.49 -12.12
C LEU A 4 2.28 -34.75 -11.69
N LEU A 5 1.32 -35.48 -11.10
CA LEU A 5 0.08 -34.90 -10.59
C LEU A 5 0.29 -34.05 -9.34
N LYS A 6 1.25 -34.40 -8.47
CA LYS A 6 1.60 -33.62 -7.28
C LYS A 6 2.31 -32.32 -7.64
N THR A 7 3.18 -32.34 -8.64
CA THR A 7 3.88 -31.13 -9.14
C THR A 7 2.90 -30.17 -9.83
N LEU A 8 1.93 -30.73 -10.59
CA LEU A 8 0.90 -29.91 -11.23
C LEU A 8 -0.06 -29.26 -10.21
N PHE A 9 -0.34 -29.90 -9.07
CA PHE A 9 -1.19 -29.35 -8.02
C PHE A 9 -0.50 -28.22 -7.23
N VAL A 10 0.82 -28.30 -7.03
CA VAL A 10 1.60 -27.23 -6.37
C VAL A 10 1.71 -25.99 -7.28
N PHE A 11 1.85 -26.16 -8.59
CA PHE A 11 1.83 -25.04 -9.54
C PHE A 11 0.45 -24.38 -9.68
N LEU A 12 -0.63 -25.16 -9.58
CA LEU A 12 -1.99 -24.61 -9.70
C LEU A 12 -2.44 -23.83 -8.45
N THR A 13 -1.91 -24.14 -7.27
CA THR A 13 -2.23 -23.40 -6.04
C THR A 13 -1.50 -22.07 -5.92
N ILE A 14 -0.36 -21.86 -6.57
CA ILE A 14 0.38 -20.60 -6.56
C ILE A 14 -0.22 -19.59 -7.55
N THR A 15 -0.92 -20.04 -8.59
CA THR A 15 -1.51 -19.17 -9.63
C THR A 15 -2.88 -18.60 -9.26
N VAL A 16 -3.54 -19.06 -8.22
CA VAL A 16 -4.93 -18.66 -7.86
C VAL A 16 -5.01 -17.53 -6.82
N THR A 17 -3.91 -17.20 -6.14
CA THR A 17 -3.92 -16.15 -5.12
C THR A 17 -3.69 -14.72 -5.64
N PHE A 18 -3.56 -14.51 -6.96
CA PHE A 18 -3.30 -13.19 -7.56
C PHE A 18 -4.55 -12.43 -8.05
N LEU A 19 -5.77 -12.91 -7.78
CA LEU A 19 -6.99 -12.34 -8.37
C LEU A 19 -7.97 -11.73 -7.37
N SER A 20 -7.50 -11.13 -6.29
CA SER A 20 -8.40 -10.27 -5.48
C SER A 20 -7.70 -9.16 -4.70
N LEU A 21 -6.80 -8.43 -5.32
CA LEU A 21 -6.70 -7.03 -4.99
C LEU A 21 -7.91 -6.37 -5.68
N SER A 22 -9.05 -6.34 -4.99
CA SER A 22 -10.11 -5.42 -5.34
C SER A 22 -9.49 -4.04 -5.22
N ASN A 23 -9.09 -3.47 -6.38
CA ASN A 23 -8.81 -2.06 -6.48
C ASN A 23 -10.08 -1.35 -6.04
N VAL A 24 -10.18 -0.98 -4.75
CA VAL A 24 -11.18 -0.03 -4.30
C VAL A 24 -10.85 1.25 -5.06
N LYS A 25 -11.59 1.50 -6.13
CA LYS A 25 -11.42 2.71 -6.93
C LYS A 25 -11.73 3.89 -6.02
N ALA A 26 -10.77 4.78 -5.81
CA ALA A 26 -11.06 6.05 -5.15
C ALA A 26 -12.19 6.76 -5.90
N LEU A 27 -13.10 7.41 -5.18
CA LEU A 27 -14.15 8.21 -5.81
C LEU A 27 -13.53 9.24 -6.74
N SER A 28 -14.08 9.38 -7.95
CA SER A 28 -13.56 10.32 -8.95
C SER A 28 -14.60 11.37 -9.29
N GLN A 29 -14.15 12.55 -9.64
CA GLN A 29 -15.03 13.62 -10.12
C GLN A 29 -15.80 13.13 -11.34
N GLY A 30 -17.13 13.32 -11.31
CA GLY A 30 -18.07 12.85 -12.32
C GLY A 30 -18.72 11.50 -12.01
N ASP A 31 -18.18 10.72 -11.07
CA ASP A 31 -18.81 9.47 -10.64
C ASP A 31 -20.15 9.76 -9.94
N THR A 32 -21.13 8.87 -10.17
CA THR A 32 -22.48 9.00 -9.63
C THR A 32 -22.81 7.83 -8.72
N TYR A 33 -23.37 8.14 -7.54
CA TYR A 33 -23.70 7.16 -6.50
C TYR A 33 -25.11 7.36 -6.00
N PHE A 34 -25.82 6.24 -5.72
CA PHE A 34 -27.15 6.26 -5.14
C PHE A 34 -27.05 6.35 -3.60
N ILE A 35 -27.49 7.47 -3.03
CA ILE A 35 -27.57 7.65 -1.57
C ILE A 35 -28.89 7.10 -1.08
N TRP A 36 -28.83 6.28 -0.03
CA TRP A 36 -30.02 5.66 0.59
C TRP A 36 -29.90 5.61 2.11
N LYS A 37 -31.02 5.43 2.79
CA LYS A 37 -31.08 5.34 4.25
C LYS A 37 -30.94 3.89 4.69
N ARG A 38 -29.98 3.59 5.56
CA ARG A 38 -29.90 2.29 6.24
C ARG A 38 -31.12 2.08 7.13
N SER A 39 -31.68 0.87 7.11
CA SER A 39 -32.84 0.50 7.93
C SER A 39 -32.56 -0.72 8.82
N ASP A 40 -31.41 -1.32 8.71
CA ASP A 40 -31.00 -2.56 9.39
C ASP A 40 -30.44 -2.35 10.81
N ILE A 41 -30.37 -1.09 11.27
CA ILE A 41 -29.86 -0.73 12.60
C ILE A 41 -30.84 0.17 13.36
N ASP A 42 -30.76 0.13 14.69
CA ASP A 42 -31.51 1.01 15.56
C ASP A 42 -31.05 2.48 15.42
N GLN A 43 -31.93 3.33 14.90
CA GLN A 43 -31.72 4.77 14.73
C GLN A 43 -32.52 5.61 15.76
N THR A 44 -32.67 5.10 16.98
CA THR A 44 -33.33 5.84 18.04
C THR A 44 -32.53 7.09 18.42
N SER A 45 -33.10 8.26 18.18
CA SER A 45 -32.45 9.54 18.47
C SER A 45 -32.24 9.76 19.98
N ARG A 46 -31.02 10.10 20.35
CA ARG A 46 -30.56 10.38 21.72
C ARG A 46 -30.22 11.86 21.96
N LEU A 47 -30.44 12.71 20.95
CA LEU A 47 -30.19 14.13 21.03
C LEU A 47 -31.50 14.93 21.11
N LYS A 48 -31.43 16.10 21.76
CA LYS A 48 -32.51 17.07 21.85
C LYS A 48 -31.95 18.49 21.72
N LYS A 49 -32.79 19.42 21.28
CA LYS A 49 -32.49 20.86 21.26
C LYS A 49 -32.48 21.39 22.67
N THR A 50 -31.42 22.11 23.04
CA THR A 50 -31.27 22.73 24.36
C THR A 50 -32.40 23.73 24.66
N SER A 51 -32.81 24.53 23.65
CA SER A 51 -33.80 25.60 23.80
C SER A 51 -35.24 25.10 23.97
N THR A 52 -35.62 24.02 23.30
CA THR A 52 -37.02 23.55 23.24
C THR A 52 -37.24 22.18 23.83
N GLY A 53 -36.16 21.42 24.10
CA GLY A 53 -36.27 20.00 24.47
C GLY A 53 -36.68 19.07 23.32
N GLY A 54 -36.97 19.61 22.13
CA GLY A 54 -37.42 18.85 20.98
C GLY A 54 -36.32 17.88 20.49
N THR A 55 -36.73 16.70 20.04
CA THR A 55 -35.85 15.67 19.49
C THR A 55 -35.11 16.19 18.25
N ILE A 56 -33.81 15.85 18.16
CA ILE A 56 -33.03 16.03 16.95
C ILE A 56 -32.92 14.67 16.26
N GLU A 57 -33.70 14.53 15.18
CA GLU A 57 -33.69 13.30 14.37
C GLU A 57 -32.44 13.24 13.48
N THR A 58 -31.93 12.04 13.27
CA THR A 58 -30.77 11.78 12.40
C THR A 58 -31.05 10.56 11.54
N SER A 59 -31.12 10.73 10.22
CA SER A 59 -31.15 9.61 9.29
C SER A 59 -29.73 9.14 8.98
N TYR A 60 -29.48 7.85 9.15
CA TYR A 60 -28.19 7.23 8.80
C TYR A 60 -28.22 6.88 7.32
N VAL A 61 -27.54 7.67 6.53
CA VAL A 61 -27.52 7.58 5.07
C VAL A 61 -26.10 7.35 4.54
N GLY A 62 -26.04 6.80 3.34
CA GLY A 62 -24.80 6.52 2.64
C GLY A 62 -25.05 5.82 1.31
N TYR A 63 -24.02 5.22 0.77
CA TYR A 63 -24.05 4.47 -0.47
C TYR A 63 -23.34 3.12 -0.29
N THR A 64 -23.53 2.22 -1.26
CA THR A 64 -22.87 0.91 -1.27
C THR A 64 -21.94 0.83 -2.48
N GLU A 65 -20.72 0.41 -2.23
CA GLU A 65 -19.73 0.08 -3.26
C GLU A 65 -19.00 -1.20 -2.86
N ASN A 66 -18.81 -2.12 -3.79
CA ASN A 66 -18.15 -3.42 -3.55
C ASN A 66 -18.69 -4.16 -2.31
N ASN A 67 -20.01 -4.19 -2.13
CA ASN A 67 -20.71 -4.77 -0.98
C ASN A 67 -20.41 -4.13 0.39
N SER A 68 -19.73 -2.98 0.43
CA SER A 68 -19.45 -2.21 1.63
C SER A 68 -20.31 -0.95 1.66
N PHE A 69 -20.90 -0.65 2.83
CA PHE A 69 -21.66 0.57 3.05
C PHE A 69 -20.72 1.69 3.51
N PHE A 70 -20.77 2.83 2.82
CA PHE A 70 -20.02 4.03 3.15
C PHE A 70 -20.97 5.15 3.58
N PRO A 71 -20.80 5.71 4.78
CA PRO A 71 -21.61 6.84 5.25
C PRO A 71 -21.47 8.08 4.37
N ALA A 72 -22.58 8.81 4.22
CA ALA A 72 -22.60 10.12 3.61
C ALA A 72 -23.24 11.14 4.55
N TYR A 73 -22.67 12.33 4.63
CA TYR A 73 -23.08 13.38 5.56
C TYR A 73 -23.72 14.55 4.81
N CYS A 74 -24.89 14.97 5.27
CA CYS A 74 -25.59 16.09 4.67
C CYS A 74 -24.76 17.38 4.73
N ASN A 75 -24.72 18.12 3.63
CA ASN A 75 -24.07 19.44 3.55
C ASN A 75 -24.92 20.58 4.14
N ASN A 76 -26.24 20.40 4.25
CA ASN A 76 -27.14 21.47 4.69
C ASN A 76 -28.19 20.95 5.68
N ALA A 77 -28.19 21.49 6.89
CA ALA A 77 -29.16 21.09 7.94
C ALA A 77 -30.61 21.49 7.66
N TYR A 78 -30.85 22.34 6.68
CA TYR A 78 -32.17 22.93 6.39
C TYR A 78 -32.77 22.43 5.09
N LYS A 79 -32.01 21.70 4.27
CA LYS A 79 -32.52 21.06 3.05
C LYS A 79 -33.07 19.68 3.36
N ASP A 80 -34.08 19.28 2.61
CA ASP A 80 -34.61 17.91 2.68
C ASP A 80 -33.64 16.92 2.01
N GLY A 81 -33.52 15.75 2.58
CA GLY A 81 -32.59 14.73 2.14
C GLY A 81 -33.18 13.33 2.27
N VAL A 82 -32.37 12.34 1.95
CA VAL A 82 -32.77 10.93 2.05
C VAL A 82 -33.17 10.59 3.48
N GLY A 83 -34.44 10.09 3.62
CA GLY A 83 -35.03 9.77 4.91
C GLY A 83 -35.36 10.99 5.79
N GLY A 84 -35.37 12.20 5.21
CA GLY A 84 -35.79 13.45 5.84
C GLY A 84 -37.30 13.59 5.96
N LEU A 85 -37.79 14.84 6.10
CA LEU A 85 -39.20 15.14 6.34
C LEU A 85 -40.13 14.60 5.24
N ASN A 86 -39.70 14.66 3.97
CA ASN A 86 -40.47 14.13 2.83
C ASN A 86 -40.16 12.65 2.55
N ASN A 87 -39.39 12.00 3.42
CA ASN A 87 -39.06 10.58 3.38
C ASN A 87 -38.57 10.09 2.00
N HIS A 88 -37.66 10.86 1.35
CA HIS A 88 -37.06 10.45 0.08
C HIS A 88 -36.39 9.06 0.23
N PRO A 89 -36.75 8.08 -0.62
CA PRO A 89 -36.20 6.72 -0.51
C PRO A 89 -34.71 6.66 -0.86
N GLY A 90 -34.27 7.57 -1.72
CA GLY A 90 -32.89 7.71 -2.19
C GLY A 90 -32.85 8.45 -3.52
N TYR A 91 -31.67 8.96 -3.87
CA TYR A 91 -31.40 9.58 -5.18
C TYR A 91 -29.91 9.54 -5.49
N ASN A 92 -29.61 9.71 -6.77
CA ASN A 92 -28.24 9.78 -7.25
C ASN A 92 -27.62 11.14 -6.95
N VAL A 93 -26.35 11.12 -6.53
CA VAL A 93 -25.52 12.31 -6.38
C VAL A 93 -24.27 12.16 -7.24
N THR A 94 -23.73 13.27 -7.73
CA THR A 94 -22.52 13.27 -8.57
C THR A 94 -21.37 13.90 -7.82
N VAL A 95 -20.25 13.18 -7.71
CA VAL A 95 -19.01 13.68 -7.10
C VAL A 95 -18.46 14.85 -7.91
N THR A 96 -18.27 15.99 -7.27
CA THR A 96 -17.77 17.22 -7.92
C THR A 96 -16.38 17.63 -7.47
N GLY A 97 -15.87 17.04 -6.40
CA GLY A 97 -14.54 17.30 -5.86
C GLY A 97 -14.36 16.76 -4.45
N MET A 98 -13.34 17.21 -3.76
CA MET A 98 -13.12 16.91 -2.35
C MET A 98 -13.89 17.90 -1.46
N ALA A 99 -14.21 17.49 -0.24
CA ALA A 99 -14.79 18.36 0.76
C ALA A 99 -13.76 19.43 1.20
N GLU A 100 -14.25 20.54 1.73
CA GLU A 100 -13.43 21.58 2.36
C GLU A 100 -12.70 21.05 3.60
N ASP A 101 -11.52 21.62 3.89
CA ASP A 101 -10.63 21.15 4.97
C ASP A 101 -11.30 21.08 6.35
N ALA A 102 -12.20 22.01 6.67
CA ALA A 102 -12.91 22.00 7.95
C ALA A 102 -13.79 20.75 8.11
N VAL A 103 -14.48 20.37 7.06
CA VAL A 103 -15.32 19.15 7.02
C VAL A 103 -14.44 17.91 7.01
N TRP A 104 -13.38 17.91 6.19
CA TRP A 104 -12.43 16.79 6.17
C TRP A 104 -11.81 16.54 7.56
N ARG A 105 -11.42 17.59 8.29
CA ARG A 105 -10.88 17.45 9.65
C ARG A 105 -11.87 16.81 10.62
N VAL A 106 -13.14 17.13 10.53
CA VAL A 106 -14.18 16.50 11.34
C VAL A 106 -14.36 15.04 10.96
N ILE A 107 -14.59 14.76 9.68
CA ILE A 107 -14.95 13.42 9.22
C ILE A 107 -13.76 12.46 9.32
N SER A 108 -12.53 12.90 8.99
CA SER A 108 -11.32 12.07 9.13
C SER A 108 -10.98 11.70 10.57
N ASN A 109 -11.43 12.50 11.56
CA ASN A 109 -11.37 12.17 12.97
C ASN A 109 -12.67 11.56 13.51
N GLY A 110 -13.69 11.37 12.66
CA GLY A 110 -15.00 10.83 12.97
C GLY A 110 -15.25 9.47 12.34
N TYR A 111 -16.50 9.06 12.34
CA TYR A 111 -16.95 7.81 11.70
C TYR A 111 -17.06 8.01 10.17
N PRO A 112 -16.73 7.03 9.31
CA PRO A 112 -16.34 5.66 9.65
C PRO A 112 -14.83 5.47 9.92
N TYR A 113 -14.02 6.50 9.79
CA TYR A 113 -12.56 6.43 9.92
C TYR A 113 -12.08 6.16 11.35
N ARG A 114 -12.94 6.46 12.34
CA ARG A 114 -12.79 6.09 13.74
C ARG A 114 -13.93 5.21 14.17
N THR A 115 -13.62 4.20 14.96
CA THR A 115 -14.61 3.28 15.53
C THR A 115 -15.49 3.98 16.58
N PRO A 116 -16.69 3.47 16.87
CA PRO A 116 -17.51 3.99 17.96
C PRO A 116 -16.75 4.03 19.32
N ALA A 117 -15.92 3.04 19.58
CA ALA A 117 -15.12 2.99 20.81
C ALA A 117 -14.08 4.11 20.90
N GLU A 118 -13.37 4.42 19.80
CA GLU A 118 -12.44 5.56 19.72
C GLU A 118 -13.14 6.91 19.89
N LEU A 119 -14.39 7.01 19.49
CA LEU A 119 -15.22 8.20 19.68
C LEU A 119 -15.90 8.26 21.05
N GLY A 120 -15.79 7.21 21.87
CA GLY A 120 -16.40 7.12 23.19
C GLY A 120 -17.92 6.97 23.20
N VAL A 121 -18.51 6.46 22.10
CA VAL A 121 -19.94 6.27 21.90
C VAL A 121 -20.30 4.78 21.79
N ALA A 122 -21.61 4.45 21.84
CA ALA A 122 -22.04 3.07 22.03
C ALA A 122 -22.03 2.21 20.75
N ASN A 123 -22.33 2.78 19.60
CA ASN A 123 -22.47 2.05 18.33
C ASN A 123 -22.27 2.97 17.11
N GLU A 124 -22.36 2.39 15.90
CA GLU A 124 -22.20 3.07 14.63
C GLU A 124 -23.15 4.25 14.42
N TYR A 125 -24.42 4.10 14.82
CA TYR A 125 -25.40 5.17 14.68
C TYR A 125 -25.07 6.38 15.55
N ASP A 126 -24.59 6.15 16.77
CA ASP A 126 -24.14 7.23 17.66
C ASP A 126 -22.90 7.93 17.09
N ALA A 127 -21.97 7.13 16.54
CA ALA A 127 -20.75 7.63 15.93
C ALA A 127 -21.06 8.46 14.67
N PHE A 128 -21.94 7.97 13.80
CA PHE A 128 -22.46 8.70 12.65
C PHE A 128 -23.14 9.99 13.07
N THR A 129 -24.04 9.91 14.07
CA THR A 129 -24.77 11.07 14.62
C THR A 129 -23.79 12.14 15.13
N ALA A 130 -22.79 11.74 15.90
CA ALA A 130 -21.77 12.67 16.41
C ALA A 130 -21.01 13.36 15.26
N THR A 131 -20.56 12.61 14.27
CA THR A 131 -19.81 13.13 13.12
C THR A 131 -20.67 14.06 12.27
N LYS A 132 -21.93 13.69 11.98
CA LYS A 132 -22.90 14.50 11.21
C LYS A 132 -23.13 15.86 11.86
N HIS A 133 -23.41 15.86 13.17
CA HIS A 133 -23.71 17.11 13.87
C HIS A 133 -22.45 17.96 14.11
N ALA A 134 -21.27 17.36 14.27
CA ALA A 134 -20.01 18.10 14.28
C ALA A 134 -19.74 18.77 12.92
N THR A 135 -20.07 18.11 11.80
CA THR A 135 -20.00 18.71 10.46
C THR A 135 -20.90 19.94 10.36
N TYR A 136 -22.16 19.88 10.82
CA TYR A 136 -23.05 21.05 10.82
C TYR A 136 -22.52 22.21 11.65
N VAL A 137 -21.80 21.94 12.74
CA VAL A 137 -21.18 23.01 13.55
C VAL A 137 -20.05 23.69 12.78
N VAL A 138 -19.13 22.92 12.17
CA VAL A 138 -17.96 23.52 11.50
C VAL A 138 -18.29 24.27 10.21
N ILE A 139 -19.40 23.91 9.54
CA ILE A 139 -19.93 24.64 8.38
C ILE A 139 -20.87 25.81 8.77
N GLY A 140 -21.00 26.09 10.08
CA GLY A 140 -21.75 27.26 10.60
C GLY A 140 -23.27 27.15 10.58
N GLN A 141 -23.84 25.95 10.38
CA GLN A 141 -25.28 25.77 10.28
C GLN A 141 -25.98 25.52 11.62
N SER A 142 -25.27 25.02 12.61
CA SER A 142 -25.80 24.79 13.94
C SER A 142 -24.75 25.12 15.00
N PRO A 143 -25.03 26.02 15.95
CA PRO A 143 -24.08 26.25 17.04
C PRO A 143 -24.00 25.02 17.95
N LEU A 144 -22.82 24.76 18.51
CA LEU A 144 -22.57 23.61 19.39
C LEU A 144 -23.51 23.59 20.61
N SER A 145 -23.94 24.76 21.07
CA SER A 145 -24.86 24.94 22.22
C SER A 145 -26.27 24.40 21.99
N VAL A 146 -26.64 24.09 20.74
CA VAL A 146 -27.96 23.54 20.39
C VAL A 146 -28.14 22.11 20.90
N TYR A 147 -27.03 21.37 21.06
CA TYR A 147 -27.09 19.93 21.34
C TYR A 147 -27.09 19.60 22.81
N ALA A 148 -28.09 18.85 23.26
CA ALA A 148 -28.13 18.23 24.58
C ALA A 148 -28.47 16.73 24.47
N GLY A 149 -27.95 15.92 25.38
CA GLY A 149 -28.32 14.50 25.48
C GLY A 149 -29.68 14.32 26.13
N LYS A 150 -30.47 13.35 25.65
CA LYS A 150 -31.72 12.91 26.29
C LYS A 150 -31.45 12.03 27.52
N ASP A 151 -30.37 11.30 27.49
CA ASP A 151 -29.93 10.33 28.48
C ASP A 151 -28.39 10.26 28.56
N ALA A 152 -27.85 9.36 29.37
CA ALA A 152 -26.41 9.16 29.51
C ALA A 152 -25.70 8.80 28.19
N ARG A 153 -26.36 8.06 27.29
CA ARG A 153 -25.85 7.75 25.95
C ARG A 153 -25.82 9.01 25.07
N GLY A 154 -26.87 9.83 25.08
CA GLY A 154 -26.90 11.10 24.38
C GLY A 154 -25.86 12.10 24.88
N VAL A 155 -25.55 12.11 26.17
CA VAL A 155 -24.45 12.93 26.73
C VAL A 155 -23.10 12.55 26.14
N LYS A 156 -22.82 11.25 25.93
CA LYS A 156 -21.60 10.79 25.26
C LYS A 156 -21.54 11.25 23.78
N ILE A 157 -22.66 11.22 23.07
CA ILE A 157 -22.74 11.74 21.69
C ILE A 157 -22.41 13.24 21.67
N VAL A 158 -22.95 14.04 22.59
CA VAL A 158 -22.63 15.49 22.69
C VAL A 158 -21.14 15.70 23.01
N ALA A 159 -20.54 14.88 23.87
CA ALA A 159 -19.10 14.95 24.15
C ALA A 159 -18.28 14.64 22.88
N ALA A 160 -18.67 13.64 22.10
CA ALA A 160 -18.03 13.30 20.84
C ALA A 160 -18.16 14.44 19.82
N ILE A 161 -19.33 15.09 19.67
CA ILE A 161 -19.50 16.28 18.84
C ILE A 161 -18.50 17.37 19.23
N LYS A 162 -18.39 17.69 20.53
CA LYS A 162 -17.45 18.69 21.05
C LYS A 162 -16.01 18.36 20.70
N ASN A 163 -15.61 17.10 20.90
CA ASN A 163 -14.26 16.64 20.60
C ASN A 163 -13.94 16.78 19.10
N LEU A 164 -14.86 16.40 18.23
CA LEU A 164 -14.68 16.51 16.78
C LEU A 164 -14.58 17.97 16.33
N VAL A 165 -15.44 18.84 16.83
CA VAL A 165 -15.41 20.29 16.54
C VAL A 165 -14.10 20.93 17.01
N ASN A 166 -13.55 20.50 18.15
CA ASN A 166 -12.30 21.02 18.70
C ASN A 166 -11.05 20.52 17.98
N LYS A 167 -11.14 19.55 17.06
CA LYS A 167 -10.00 19.12 16.25
C LYS A 167 -9.57 20.22 15.30
N SER A 168 -8.42 20.84 15.56
CA SER A 168 -7.87 21.95 14.76
C SER A 168 -7.22 21.49 13.46
N THR A 169 -6.75 20.24 13.43
CA THR A 169 -6.10 19.61 12.27
C THR A 169 -6.82 18.32 11.90
N GLY A 170 -6.67 17.87 10.66
CA GLY A 170 -7.09 16.53 10.24
C GLY A 170 -6.17 15.46 10.80
N ILE A 171 -5.94 14.41 10.03
CA ILE A 171 -4.99 13.35 10.40
C ILE A 171 -3.57 13.92 10.31
N THR A 172 -2.80 13.81 11.40
CA THR A 172 -1.37 14.20 11.46
C THR A 172 -1.05 15.63 10.98
N GLY A 173 -2.02 16.55 10.99
CA GLY A 173 -1.85 17.92 10.50
C GLY A 173 -1.80 18.09 8.98
N LEU A 174 -2.01 17.04 8.22
CA LEU A 174 -2.05 17.05 6.74
C LEU A 174 -3.38 17.61 6.23
N THR A 175 -3.44 17.91 4.93
CA THR A 175 -4.68 18.18 4.19
C THR A 175 -5.01 17.01 3.28
N GLN A 176 -6.28 16.84 2.94
CA GLN A 176 -6.70 15.74 2.06
C GLN A 176 -6.26 15.91 0.60
N TYR A 177 -5.82 17.11 0.20
CA TYR A 177 -5.31 17.37 -1.16
C TYR A 177 -3.90 16.83 -1.39
N GLN A 178 -3.18 16.52 -0.33
CA GLN A 178 -1.85 15.91 -0.44
C GLN A 178 -1.98 14.46 -0.89
N ALA A 179 -1.19 14.08 -1.90
CA ALA A 179 -1.07 12.70 -2.34
C ALA A 179 0.21 12.07 -1.75
N PRO A 180 0.23 10.76 -1.49
CA PRO A 180 1.47 10.06 -1.16
C PRO A 180 2.41 10.12 -2.37
N ASN A 181 3.69 10.37 -2.13
CA ASN A 181 4.73 10.26 -3.15
C ASN A 181 5.61 9.06 -2.76
N PHE A 182 5.20 7.88 -3.23
CA PHE A 182 5.85 6.62 -2.91
C PHE A 182 7.10 6.42 -3.74
N ASN A 183 8.20 6.10 -3.09
CA ASN A 183 9.47 5.78 -3.70
C ASN A 183 10.12 4.57 -3.03
N VAL A 184 10.96 3.86 -3.78
CA VAL A 184 11.75 2.73 -3.28
C VAL A 184 13.21 2.92 -3.73
N THR A 185 14.09 3.06 -2.76
CA THR A 185 15.54 3.04 -2.98
C THR A 185 16.05 1.61 -2.91
N THR A 186 17.06 1.29 -3.72
CA THR A 186 17.69 -0.02 -3.74
C THR A 186 19.20 0.11 -3.55
N SER A 187 19.83 -0.82 -2.82
CA SER A 187 21.27 -0.96 -2.82
C SER A 187 21.75 -1.70 -4.08
N PRO A 188 23.04 -1.59 -4.44
CA PRO A 188 23.68 -2.56 -5.31
C PRO A 188 23.51 -3.98 -4.75
N VAL A 189 23.47 -4.96 -5.65
CA VAL A 189 23.47 -6.37 -5.26
C VAL A 189 24.87 -6.75 -4.79
N THR A 190 24.97 -7.39 -3.62
CA THR A 190 26.27 -7.78 -3.02
C THR A 190 26.24 -9.23 -2.57
N GLU A 191 27.40 -9.85 -2.51
CA GLU A 191 27.56 -11.18 -1.93
C GLU A 191 27.71 -11.11 -0.41
N GLN A 192 26.91 -11.91 0.32
CA GLN A 192 26.92 -11.99 1.78
C GLN A 192 26.84 -13.46 2.21
N GLY A 193 27.97 -14.07 2.56
CA GLY A 193 28.05 -15.51 2.88
C GLY A 193 27.56 -16.36 1.71
N ASP A 194 26.58 -17.23 1.94
CA ASP A 194 26.00 -18.12 0.94
C ASP A 194 24.91 -17.47 0.08
N TYR A 195 24.67 -16.17 0.25
CA TYR A 195 23.58 -15.43 -0.42
C TYR A 195 24.12 -14.28 -1.25
N ILE A 196 23.37 -13.95 -2.28
CA ILE A 196 23.41 -12.68 -2.99
C ILE A 196 22.26 -11.83 -2.45
N VAL A 197 22.56 -10.60 -2.02
CA VAL A 197 21.62 -9.76 -1.27
C VAL A 197 21.43 -8.41 -1.94
N MET A 198 20.18 -8.00 -2.09
CA MET A 198 19.77 -6.64 -2.43
C MET A 198 18.94 -6.08 -1.27
N SER A 199 19.31 -4.90 -0.78
CA SER A 199 18.49 -4.16 0.19
C SER A 199 17.61 -3.15 -0.52
N LEU A 200 16.38 -2.99 -0.01
CA LEU A 200 15.40 -1.99 -0.47
C LEU A 200 14.85 -1.25 0.75
N VAL A 201 14.50 0.02 0.54
CA VAL A 201 13.77 0.83 1.54
C VAL A 201 12.63 1.55 0.83
N GLY A 202 11.41 1.24 1.24
CA GLY A 202 10.20 1.95 0.78
C GLY A 202 9.93 3.16 1.67
N SER A 203 9.63 4.30 1.06
CA SER A 203 9.31 5.53 1.78
C SER A 203 8.27 6.34 1.04
N SER A 204 7.52 7.18 1.75
CA SER A 204 6.60 8.14 1.15
C SER A 204 6.50 9.41 1.97
N SER A 205 6.20 10.52 1.29
CA SER A 205 5.99 11.82 1.90
C SER A 205 4.94 12.59 1.08
N PRO A 206 4.10 13.43 1.71
CA PRO A 206 3.96 13.69 3.15
C PRO A 206 3.16 12.62 3.89
N ILE A 207 2.50 11.69 3.19
CA ILE A 207 1.72 10.59 3.78
C ILE A 207 2.62 9.36 3.81
N VAL A 208 2.93 8.88 5.01
CA VAL A 208 3.82 7.72 5.21
C VAL A 208 3.17 6.40 4.82
N VAL A 209 3.98 5.42 4.47
CA VAL A 209 3.53 4.06 4.18
C VAL A 209 3.00 3.42 5.47
N ASP A 210 1.71 3.07 5.47
CA ASP A 210 1.08 2.35 6.58
C ASP A 210 1.43 0.85 6.56
N LYS A 211 1.50 0.29 5.35
CA LYS A 211 1.88 -1.11 5.10
C LYS A 211 2.51 -1.23 3.72
N LEU A 212 3.61 -1.97 3.61
CA LEU A 212 4.27 -2.30 2.36
C LEU A 212 4.35 -3.81 2.21
N ASP A 213 3.55 -4.38 1.32
CA ASP A 213 3.61 -5.80 0.98
C ASP A 213 4.59 -6.04 -0.16
N VAL A 214 5.46 -7.04 0.02
CA VAL A 214 6.51 -7.41 -0.94
C VAL A 214 6.30 -8.84 -1.40
N THR A 215 6.29 -9.02 -2.72
CA THR A 215 6.21 -10.33 -3.35
C THR A 215 7.21 -10.44 -4.50
N LEU A 216 7.57 -11.66 -4.86
CA LEU A 216 8.49 -11.93 -5.97
C LEU A 216 7.73 -12.59 -7.12
N SER A 217 8.14 -12.31 -8.37
CA SER A 217 7.54 -12.92 -9.55
C SER A 217 8.56 -13.09 -10.69
N GLY A 218 8.28 -14.02 -11.60
CA GLY A 218 9.21 -14.43 -12.65
C GLY A 218 10.01 -15.66 -12.23
N ASN A 219 11.24 -15.79 -12.73
CA ASN A 219 12.12 -16.93 -12.46
C ASN A 219 12.84 -16.78 -11.12
N VAL A 220 12.09 -16.86 -10.02
CA VAL A 220 12.63 -16.73 -8.67
C VAL A 220 13.34 -18.03 -8.28
N PRO A 221 14.66 -18.00 -7.96
CA PRO A 221 15.39 -19.19 -7.54
C PRO A 221 14.83 -19.82 -6.26
N VAL A 222 14.93 -21.13 -6.16
CA VAL A 222 14.48 -21.86 -4.97
C VAL A 222 15.32 -21.45 -3.76
N GLY A 223 14.66 -21.25 -2.60
CA GLY A 223 15.33 -20.82 -1.37
C GLY A 223 15.53 -19.29 -1.27
N THR A 224 15.06 -18.52 -2.27
CA THR A 224 15.03 -17.03 -2.16
C THR A 224 14.16 -16.61 -1.00
N LYS A 225 14.63 -15.66 -0.19
CA LYS A 225 13.97 -15.16 1.02
C LYS A 225 13.73 -13.66 0.93
N ILE A 226 12.63 -13.22 1.53
CA ILE A 226 12.36 -11.81 1.86
C ILE A 226 12.49 -11.68 3.37
N THR A 227 13.37 -10.81 3.84
CA THR A 227 13.65 -10.66 5.27
C THR A 227 13.68 -9.19 5.70
N ASP A 228 13.59 -8.94 7.00
CA ASP A 228 13.95 -7.65 7.61
C ASP A 228 15.49 -7.47 7.70
N ALA A 229 15.92 -6.33 8.24
CA ALA A 229 17.34 -6.03 8.45
C ALA A 229 18.06 -7.07 9.33
N SER A 230 17.35 -7.73 10.23
CA SER A 230 17.85 -8.75 11.16
C SER A 230 17.88 -10.16 10.58
N GLY A 231 17.35 -10.36 9.36
CA GLY A 231 17.29 -11.65 8.69
C GLY A 231 16.03 -12.48 9.02
N ASN A 232 15.04 -11.92 9.70
CA ASN A 232 13.76 -12.60 9.94
C ASN A 232 12.89 -12.57 8.69
N GLU A 233 12.38 -13.72 8.26
CA GLU A 233 11.52 -13.83 7.09
C GLU A 233 10.17 -13.13 7.34
N LYS A 234 9.78 -12.21 6.46
CA LYS A 234 8.50 -11.53 6.45
C LYS A 234 8.19 -10.97 5.06
N SER A 235 6.93 -10.69 4.78
CA SER A 235 6.47 -10.14 3.50
C SER A 235 5.75 -8.77 3.64
N SER A 236 5.58 -8.28 4.85
CA SER A 236 4.95 -7.00 5.15
C SER A 236 5.87 -6.13 5.99
N PHE A 237 6.03 -4.88 5.59
CA PHE A 237 6.93 -3.88 6.16
C PHE A 237 6.19 -2.58 6.43
N ILE A 238 6.84 -1.65 7.12
CA ILE A 238 6.34 -0.29 7.36
C ILE A 238 7.25 0.74 6.68
N ASP A 239 6.88 2.02 6.75
CA ASP A 239 7.66 3.12 6.19
C ASP A 239 9.11 3.10 6.70
N GLN A 240 10.07 3.24 5.76
CA GLN A 240 11.51 3.28 5.99
C GLN A 240 12.11 2.00 6.63
N GLU A 241 11.37 0.91 6.71
CA GLU A 241 11.93 -0.37 7.13
C GLU A 241 12.79 -0.99 6.03
N GLU A 242 13.97 -1.49 6.38
CA GLU A 242 14.85 -2.18 5.43
C GLU A 242 14.30 -3.56 5.09
N ILE A 243 14.27 -3.85 3.79
CA ILE A 243 13.86 -5.10 3.19
C ILE A 243 15.09 -5.72 2.54
N LYS A 244 15.39 -6.99 2.81
CA LYS A 244 16.44 -7.73 2.12
C LYS A 244 15.85 -8.83 1.26
N ILE A 245 16.27 -8.89 0.01
CA ILE A 245 16.04 -10.01 -0.90
C ILE A 245 17.30 -10.83 -0.93
N MET A 246 17.24 -12.07 -0.46
CA MET A 246 18.38 -12.96 -0.28
C MET A 246 18.23 -14.17 -1.20
N VAL A 247 19.11 -14.32 -2.19
CA VAL A 247 19.11 -15.40 -3.18
C VAL A 247 20.29 -16.33 -2.89
N PRO A 248 20.08 -17.66 -2.69
CA PRO A 248 21.18 -18.59 -2.48
C PRO A 248 22.09 -18.64 -3.70
N LYS A 249 23.41 -18.61 -3.50
CA LYS A 249 24.43 -18.62 -4.58
C LYS A 249 24.40 -19.89 -5.42
N ASP A 250 24.02 -21.01 -4.84
CA ASP A 250 23.94 -22.33 -5.48
C ASP A 250 22.61 -22.58 -6.22
N SER A 251 21.64 -21.65 -6.10
CA SER A 251 20.32 -21.79 -6.70
C SER A 251 20.24 -21.37 -8.18
N PHE A 252 21.32 -20.89 -8.77
CA PHE A 252 21.43 -20.51 -10.19
C PHE A 252 22.88 -20.68 -10.69
N GLU A 253 23.06 -20.91 -12.00
CA GLU A 253 24.37 -21.18 -12.59
C GLU A 253 25.16 -19.87 -12.84
N LYS A 254 24.74 -19.06 -13.79
CA LYS A 254 25.48 -17.86 -14.24
C LYS A 254 24.83 -16.55 -13.84
N SER A 255 23.56 -16.43 -14.06
CA SER A 255 22.81 -15.18 -13.79
C SER A 255 21.43 -15.45 -13.25
N VAL A 256 20.88 -14.46 -12.55
CA VAL A 256 19.52 -14.48 -12.01
C VAL A 256 18.86 -13.15 -12.27
N SER A 257 17.60 -13.20 -12.72
CA SER A 257 16.75 -12.02 -12.91
C SER A 257 15.30 -12.34 -12.60
N PHE A 258 14.66 -11.51 -11.78
CA PHE A 258 13.24 -11.61 -11.43
C PHE A 258 12.71 -10.27 -10.93
N ASN A 259 11.38 -10.17 -10.79
CA ASN A 259 10.72 -8.96 -10.33
C ASN A 259 10.45 -9.00 -8.82
N ILE A 260 10.61 -7.85 -8.18
CA ILE A 260 10.20 -7.55 -6.81
C ILE A 260 9.00 -6.60 -6.92
N ASN A 261 7.82 -7.08 -6.55
CA ASN A 261 6.59 -6.30 -6.56
C ASN A 261 6.37 -5.71 -5.16
N LEU A 262 6.20 -4.41 -5.09
CA LEU A 262 6.02 -3.64 -3.86
C LEU A 262 4.66 -2.96 -3.92
N ASN A 263 3.77 -3.30 -2.98
CA ASN A 263 2.43 -2.74 -2.87
C ASN A 263 2.31 -1.96 -1.57
N ALA A 264 2.30 -0.64 -1.68
CA ALA A 264 2.20 0.27 -0.55
C ALA A 264 0.75 0.65 -0.28
N ARG A 265 0.37 0.71 1.00
CA ARG A 265 -0.91 1.17 1.50
C ARG A 265 -0.71 2.45 2.31
N PHE A 266 -1.61 3.43 2.10
CA PHE A 266 -1.57 4.75 2.73
C PHE A 266 -2.91 5.06 3.38
N ALA A 267 -2.91 5.55 4.61
CA ALA A 267 -4.12 6.00 5.29
C ALA A 267 -4.40 7.48 4.93
N THR A 268 -5.25 7.70 3.93
CA THR A 268 -5.53 9.04 3.38
C THR A 268 -6.82 9.67 3.90
N TYR A 269 -7.80 8.86 4.31
CA TYR A 269 -9.07 9.32 4.89
C TYR A 269 -9.81 10.35 4.03
N ARG A 270 -9.89 10.14 2.71
CA ARG A 270 -10.52 11.09 1.78
C ARG A 270 -12.01 11.28 2.07
N VAL A 271 -12.47 12.52 1.87
CA VAL A 271 -13.88 12.90 1.94
C VAL A 271 -14.20 13.71 0.69
N TYR A 272 -15.22 13.29 -0.03
CA TYR A 272 -15.62 13.91 -1.29
C TYR A 272 -16.91 14.72 -1.12
N PHE A 273 -17.05 15.75 -1.94
CA PHE A 273 -18.29 16.50 -2.05
C PHE A 273 -19.06 16.05 -3.28
N ALA A 274 -20.35 15.74 -3.10
CA ALA A 274 -21.23 15.29 -4.17
C ALA A 274 -22.54 16.10 -4.20
N LYS A 275 -22.87 16.56 -5.40
CA LYS A 275 -24.08 17.35 -5.65
C LYS A 275 -25.28 16.47 -5.93
N ALA A 276 -26.42 16.88 -5.36
CA ALA A 276 -27.75 16.38 -5.69
C ALA A 276 -28.16 16.76 -7.12
N PRO A 277 -29.17 16.06 -7.71
CA PRO A 277 -29.62 16.34 -9.07
C PRO A 277 -30.40 17.65 -9.20
N SER A 278 -30.84 18.26 -8.08
CA SER A 278 -31.48 19.57 -8.06
C SER A 278 -31.10 20.35 -6.80
N ASP A 279 -31.22 21.68 -6.87
CA ASP A 279 -30.92 22.57 -5.76
C ASP A 279 -31.88 22.45 -4.56
N ASP A 280 -33.03 21.84 -4.72
CA ASP A 280 -33.98 21.60 -3.63
C ASP A 280 -33.57 20.42 -2.75
N LEU A 281 -32.75 19.52 -3.26
CA LEU A 281 -32.27 18.33 -2.57
C LEU A 281 -30.97 18.58 -1.84
N GLN A 282 -30.68 17.66 -0.92
CA GLN A 282 -29.47 17.65 -0.08
C GLN A 282 -28.25 17.20 -0.86
N ASP A 283 -27.19 18.00 -0.85
CA ASP A 283 -25.84 17.57 -1.23
C ASP A 283 -25.18 16.78 -0.09
N TYR A 284 -24.14 15.99 -0.41
CA TYR A 284 -23.50 15.12 0.57
C TYR A 284 -21.99 15.22 0.57
N TYR A 285 -21.40 15.07 1.77
CA TYR A 285 -20.02 14.70 1.97
C TYR A 285 -19.93 13.19 2.04
N MET A 286 -19.21 12.59 1.12
CA MET A 286 -19.10 11.14 0.95
C MET A 286 -17.78 10.63 1.51
N THR A 287 -17.84 9.62 2.35
CA THR A 287 -16.66 8.88 2.80
C THR A 287 -16.34 7.74 1.83
N THR A 288 -15.11 7.23 1.86
CA THR A 288 -14.66 6.09 1.06
C THR A 288 -13.81 5.15 1.92
N ASP A 289 -13.13 4.18 1.33
CA ASP A 289 -12.11 3.44 2.05
C ASP A 289 -11.07 4.43 2.61
N LYS A 290 -10.59 4.14 3.81
CA LYS A 290 -9.58 4.97 4.48
C LYS A 290 -8.19 4.83 3.85
N TYR A 291 -8.00 3.83 2.98
CA TYR A 291 -6.72 3.51 2.39
C TYR A 291 -6.69 3.78 0.89
N GLU A 292 -5.55 4.29 0.45
CA GLU A 292 -5.13 4.31 -0.95
C GLU A 292 -3.94 3.38 -1.13
N TYR A 293 -3.72 2.94 -2.37
CA TYR A 293 -2.68 1.98 -2.72
C TYR A 293 -1.84 2.49 -3.88
N ASP A 294 -0.54 2.20 -3.84
CA ASP A 294 0.36 2.41 -4.95
C ASP A 294 1.29 1.20 -5.10
N SER A 295 1.79 0.98 -6.30
CA SER A 295 2.59 -0.21 -6.61
C SER A 295 3.79 0.15 -7.44
N LEU A 296 4.93 -0.40 -7.07
CA LEU A 296 6.18 -0.31 -7.82
C LEU A 296 6.74 -1.71 -8.08
N VAL A 297 7.43 -1.85 -9.20
CA VAL A 297 8.19 -3.06 -9.53
C VAL A 297 9.66 -2.68 -9.63
N LYS A 298 10.51 -3.41 -8.91
CA LYS A 298 11.96 -3.35 -9.02
C LYS A 298 12.47 -4.68 -9.58
N GLN A 299 13.62 -4.66 -10.23
CA GLN A 299 14.25 -5.86 -10.72
C GLN A 299 15.43 -6.25 -9.83
N PHE A 300 15.50 -7.53 -9.50
CA PHE A 300 16.70 -8.16 -8.99
C PHE A 300 17.48 -8.71 -10.17
N ASN A 301 18.69 -8.23 -10.39
CA ASN A 301 19.58 -8.69 -11.46
C ASN A 301 20.97 -8.92 -10.87
N TYR A 302 21.51 -10.09 -11.13
CA TYR A 302 22.89 -10.40 -10.76
C TYR A 302 23.47 -11.40 -11.77
N THR A 303 24.76 -11.20 -12.09
CA THR A 303 25.55 -12.12 -12.89
C THR A 303 26.81 -12.46 -12.10
N LYS A 304 27.10 -13.74 -11.92
CA LYS A 304 28.36 -14.19 -11.31
C LYS A 304 29.52 -13.73 -12.19
N GLU A 305 30.51 -13.13 -11.56
CA GLU A 305 31.78 -12.89 -12.25
C GLU A 305 32.39 -14.26 -12.55
N GLU A 306 32.65 -14.56 -13.80
CA GLU A 306 33.45 -15.71 -14.14
C GLU A 306 34.86 -15.40 -13.60
N PRO A 307 35.48 -16.34 -12.84
CA PRO A 307 36.84 -16.12 -12.38
C PRO A 307 37.73 -15.80 -13.60
N GLU A 308 38.47 -14.70 -13.48
CA GLU A 308 39.45 -14.37 -14.53
C GLU A 308 40.31 -15.60 -14.76
N ARG A 309 40.36 -16.05 -15.99
CA ARG A 309 41.13 -17.20 -16.42
C ARG A 309 42.59 -16.91 -16.14
N THR A 310 43.20 -17.70 -15.27
CA THR A 310 44.60 -17.50 -14.93
C THR A 310 45.50 -18.05 -16.02
N CYS A 311 46.74 -17.56 -16.10
CA CYS A 311 47.71 -18.13 -17.04
C CYS A 311 47.93 -19.62 -16.79
N ASP A 312 47.85 -20.09 -15.55
CA ASP A 312 47.97 -21.53 -15.23
C ASP A 312 46.79 -22.33 -15.85
N ASP A 313 45.57 -21.78 -15.86
CA ASP A 313 44.41 -22.41 -16.49
C ASP A 313 44.58 -22.46 -18.01
N VAL A 314 45.05 -21.37 -18.62
CA VAL A 314 45.32 -21.28 -20.06
C VAL A 314 46.42 -22.27 -20.49
N ILE A 315 47.51 -22.34 -19.74
CA ILE A 315 48.64 -23.26 -19.99
C ILE A 315 48.16 -24.70 -19.94
N LYS A 316 47.40 -25.05 -18.90
CA LYS A 316 46.89 -26.41 -18.73
C LYS A 316 45.94 -26.84 -19.87
N GLU A 317 45.02 -25.95 -20.28
CA GLU A 317 44.09 -26.22 -21.37
C GLU A 317 44.83 -26.33 -22.72
N TYR A 318 45.83 -25.50 -22.94
CA TYR A 318 46.69 -25.56 -24.14
C TYR A 318 47.45 -26.89 -24.19
N GLU A 319 48.06 -27.32 -23.10
CA GLU A 319 48.74 -28.62 -23.00
C GLU A 319 47.83 -29.83 -23.23
N GLU A 320 46.55 -29.72 -22.86
CA GLU A 320 45.55 -30.77 -23.10
C GLU A 320 45.18 -30.82 -24.58
N CYS A 321 44.85 -29.70 -25.22
CA CYS A 321 44.44 -29.65 -26.62
C CYS A 321 45.61 -29.88 -27.60
N GLU A 322 46.85 -29.57 -27.22
CA GLU A 322 48.02 -29.84 -28.04
C GLU A 322 48.22 -31.33 -28.27
N LYS A 323 47.96 -32.17 -27.25
CA LYS A 323 48.05 -33.64 -27.35
C LYS A 323 47.11 -34.21 -28.40
N ASP A 324 45.94 -33.59 -28.62
CA ASP A 324 44.90 -34.04 -29.54
C ASP A 324 44.90 -33.26 -30.86
N GLY A 325 45.72 -32.21 -30.99
CA GLY A 325 45.81 -31.34 -32.16
C GLY A 325 44.53 -30.48 -32.37
N THR A 326 43.76 -30.16 -31.29
CA THR A 326 42.48 -29.49 -31.34
C THR A 326 42.52 -28.05 -30.85
N CYS A 327 43.70 -27.47 -30.57
CA CYS A 327 43.82 -26.10 -30.04
C CYS A 327 43.21 -25.04 -31.00
N SER A 328 42.38 -24.14 -30.45
CA SER A 328 41.86 -23.02 -31.21
C SER A 328 42.92 -21.92 -31.38
N GLU A 329 42.77 -21.09 -32.42
CA GLU A 329 43.66 -19.92 -32.61
C GLU A 329 43.58 -18.94 -31.44
N GLU A 330 42.46 -18.85 -30.79
CA GLU A 330 42.20 -17.95 -29.65
C GLU A 330 42.97 -18.45 -28.41
N LEU A 331 42.90 -19.75 -28.08
CA LEU A 331 43.61 -20.36 -27.00
C LEU A 331 45.13 -20.31 -27.22
N THR A 332 45.57 -20.46 -28.46
CA THR A 332 47.02 -20.33 -28.83
C THR A 332 47.52 -18.92 -28.55
N LYS A 333 46.76 -17.88 -28.88
CA LYS A 333 47.14 -16.49 -28.57
C LYS A 333 47.13 -16.19 -27.10
N GLU A 334 46.15 -16.72 -26.34
CA GLU A 334 46.12 -16.59 -24.87
C GLU A 334 47.32 -17.29 -24.23
N TYR A 335 47.70 -18.48 -24.72
CA TYR A 335 48.85 -19.23 -24.25
C TYR A 335 50.16 -18.45 -24.53
N GLU A 336 50.35 -17.92 -25.75
CA GLU A 336 51.50 -17.10 -26.12
C GLU A 336 51.64 -15.84 -25.24
N ALA A 337 50.50 -15.25 -24.82
CA ALA A 337 50.48 -14.11 -23.90
C ALA A 337 50.81 -14.49 -22.44
N CYS A 338 50.56 -15.74 -22.05
CA CYS A 338 50.83 -16.25 -20.70
C CYS A 338 52.24 -16.83 -20.53
N VAL A 339 52.86 -17.31 -21.62
CA VAL A 339 54.21 -17.84 -21.58
C VAL A 339 55.20 -16.74 -21.97
N PRO A 340 56.01 -16.21 -21.04
CA PRO A 340 56.98 -15.19 -21.38
C PRO A 340 57.94 -15.74 -22.42
N ASP A 341 58.25 -14.91 -23.45
CA ASP A 341 59.29 -15.24 -24.43
C ASP A 341 60.56 -15.66 -23.70
N ARG A 342 60.90 -16.93 -23.80
CA ARG A 342 62.21 -17.41 -23.28
C ARG A 342 63.25 -16.74 -24.07
N THR A 343 64.04 -15.93 -23.41
CA THR A 343 65.26 -15.34 -24.04
C THR A 343 66.29 -16.39 -24.19
N CYS A 344 67.22 -16.19 -25.18
CA CYS A 344 68.41 -17.08 -25.34
C CYS A 344 69.19 -17.19 -24.04
N ASP A 345 69.20 -16.16 -23.19
CA ASP A 345 69.83 -16.12 -21.89
C ASP A 345 69.18 -17.06 -20.87
N ASP A 346 67.86 -17.21 -20.89
CA ASP A 346 67.14 -18.14 -20.01
C ASP A 346 67.42 -19.60 -20.38
N ILE A 347 67.57 -19.89 -21.66
CA ILE A 347 67.89 -21.21 -22.17
C ILE A 347 69.35 -21.57 -21.84
N ILE A 348 70.29 -20.61 -21.94
CA ILE A 348 71.73 -20.81 -21.60
C ILE A 348 71.83 -21.08 -20.10
N LYS A 349 71.12 -20.40 -19.25
CA LYS A 349 71.17 -20.59 -17.80
C LYS A 349 70.67 -21.97 -17.37
N GLU A 350 69.56 -22.47 -17.98
CA GLU A 350 69.11 -23.86 -17.75
C GLU A 350 70.12 -24.90 -18.20
N TYR A 351 70.86 -24.66 -19.29
CA TYR A 351 71.92 -25.57 -19.75
C TYR A 351 73.10 -25.58 -18.80
N GLU A 352 73.46 -24.43 -18.21
CA GLU A 352 74.54 -24.32 -17.24
C GLU A 352 74.23 -24.96 -15.87
N GLU A 353 72.93 -25.04 -15.49
CA GLU A 353 72.49 -25.71 -14.26
C GLU A 353 72.37 -27.24 -14.40
N CYS A 354 72.40 -27.77 -15.61
CA CYS A 354 72.36 -29.22 -15.90
C CYS A 354 73.74 -29.91 -16.09
N GLU A 355 74.81 -29.16 -16.13
CA GLU A 355 76.17 -29.67 -16.10
C GLU A 355 76.71 -29.73 -14.65
#